data_3f4d826b7c9fab29c04ed3906b63f8c0
#
_entry.id   3f4d826b7c9fab29c04ed3906b63f8c0
#
_cell.length_a   1.000
_cell.length_b   1.000
_cell.length_c   1.000
_cell.angle_alpha   90.00
_cell.angle_beta   90.00
_cell.angle_gamma   90.00
#
_symmetry.space_group_name_H-M   'P 1'
#
loop_
_entity.id
_entity.type
_entity.pdbx_description
1 polymer ?
#
loop_
_entity_poly.entity_id
_entity_poly.type
_entity_poly.pdbx_seq_one_letter_code
_entity_poly.pdbx_strand_id
1 'polypeptide(L)'
;KVGIGAHDERGAFYAMQTLRQLGKKTGNGDAVMLPVGEITDWPDIEFRGTVEGFYGTPWSHEARLSQLRFYGQNKMNTYIYGPKDDPYHSSPHWRDPYPADQAAQIRELVKVARENHVDFVWAIHPGKDIKWTEEDMNNVIKKFEMMYKLGVRSFAVFFDDIFTEGKRGDMQALLLNKINNEFVKVKKDVTPLVMCPTQYNRGWADDKPGTYLDILGEQLDPSVHIMWTGNSVCHDITLEGQEWVNKRIKRPSYVWWNFPVTDYCRSNLCMGRVYGLPQEPGSRESMSGLVSNPMDKPEASKVTLFGIADYAWNINGFKSDEAWKEGIVRLYPQAAEAMQAFVDHNSDQGPNGHGYRREESVNIAPVVNRVLEAAREGKVVKSDTDLLKKEFSRMAAAAPVIREKVDNPRLMKEIGAWVDAFEQLGMAGQHAVAALESSNPKAAVTNLVKATQALAAMDRISQQHNQQGQLYRSAVKTGSRVMTPAVNELADIVSRKTFPSLSGTPALSPKPLVKGGSMDKAELFCDGDRGTFWHSGAYGQPGDWYGVDYGMAIPVRSVEVLMGRNDKDGDYVAKGQLEATQDMKTWKPLGPETSGMQVAWQAPKPVSVRAVRYRVIEPKKTDNGRGVWTA
;
A
#
# COMPACT_ATOMS: atom_id res chain seq x y z
N LYS A 1 35.88 -26.52 10.89
CA LYS A 1 36.32 -25.12 11.03
C LYS A 1 35.59 -24.28 10.00
N VAL A 2 35.16 -23.09 10.38
CA VAL A 2 34.59 -22.08 9.48
C VAL A 2 35.61 -20.95 9.38
N GLY A 3 35.97 -20.56 8.15
CA GLY A 3 36.81 -19.39 7.87
C GLY A 3 35.96 -18.33 7.13
N ILE A 4 36.12 -17.06 7.49
CA ILE A 4 35.51 -15.94 6.81
C ILE A 4 36.62 -15.01 6.35
N GLY A 5 36.68 -14.73 5.04
CA GLY A 5 37.48 -13.65 4.45
C GLY A 5 36.53 -12.56 3.94
N ALA A 6 36.81 -11.30 4.24
CA ALA A 6 36.02 -10.18 3.77
C ALA A 6 36.92 -8.99 3.45
N HIS A 7 36.46 -8.14 2.55
CA HIS A 7 37.19 -6.92 2.18
C HIS A 7 37.14 -5.86 3.30
N ASP A 8 36.01 -5.79 4.01
CA ASP A 8 35.75 -4.85 5.09
C ASP A 8 34.82 -5.43 6.18
N GLU A 9 34.51 -4.66 7.21
CA GLU A 9 33.63 -5.06 8.31
C GLU A 9 32.21 -5.37 7.83
N ARG A 10 31.70 -4.64 6.83
CA ARG A 10 30.38 -4.85 6.26
C ARG A 10 30.30 -6.20 5.52
N GLY A 11 31.33 -6.52 4.74
CA GLY A 11 31.48 -7.82 4.09
C GLY A 11 31.55 -8.98 5.10
N ALA A 12 32.29 -8.82 6.20
CA ALA A 12 32.34 -9.80 7.28
C ALA A 12 30.96 -9.99 7.95
N PHE A 13 30.23 -8.90 8.19
CA PHE A 13 28.86 -8.95 8.70
C PHE A 13 27.92 -9.71 7.76
N TYR A 14 28.00 -9.48 6.44
CA TYR A 14 27.18 -10.20 5.45
C TYR A 14 27.51 -11.67 5.38
N ALA A 15 28.79 -12.05 5.49
CA ALA A 15 29.18 -13.46 5.57
C ALA A 15 28.59 -14.16 6.82
N MET A 16 28.51 -13.45 7.95
CA MET A 16 27.82 -13.97 9.14
C MET A 16 26.31 -14.15 8.91
N GLN A 17 25.65 -13.24 8.16
CA GLN A 17 24.24 -13.43 7.78
C GLN A 17 24.09 -14.64 6.86
N THR A 18 24.99 -14.85 5.90
CA THR A 18 25.01 -16.04 5.05
C THR A 18 25.12 -17.32 5.88
N LEU A 19 26.02 -17.37 6.85
CA LEU A 19 26.14 -18.53 7.76
C LEU A 19 24.85 -18.78 8.55
N ARG A 20 24.19 -17.72 9.04
CA ARG A 20 22.89 -17.86 9.72
C ARG A 20 21.80 -18.41 8.80
N GLN A 21 21.82 -18.00 7.54
CA GLN A 21 20.85 -18.46 6.53
C GLN A 21 21.07 -19.91 6.12
N LEU A 22 22.32 -20.37 6.08
CA LEU A 22 22.70 -21.75 5.74
C LEU A 22 22.52 -22.74 6.90
N GLY A 23 22.54 -22.23 8.13
CA GLY A 23 22.47 -23.04 9.33
C GLY A 23 21.13 -23.75 9.49
N LYS A 24 21.13 -25.08 9.58
CA LYS A 24 19.94 -25.88 9.87
C LYS A 24 20.08 -26.48 11.29
N LYS A 25 19.08 -26.21 12.15
CA LYS A 25 19.01 -26.86 13.47
C LYS A 25 18.80 -28.36 13.30
N THR A 26 19.52 -29.17 14.11
CA THR A 26 19.38 -30.61 14.11
C THR A 26 18.61 -31.09 15.33
N GLY A 27 17.43 -31.68 15.12
CA GLY A 27 16.62 -32.27 16.20
C GLY A 27 16.25 -31.27 17.31
N ASN A 28 16.16 -31.73 18.56
CA ASN A 28 15.80 -30.92 19.72
C ASN A 28 17.02 -30.25 20.41
N GLY A 29 18.18 -30.24 19.78
CA GLY A 29 19.42 -29.68 20.35
C GLY A 29 19.80 -28.31 19.80
N ASP A 30 20.80 -27.68 20.44
CA ASP A 30 21.37 -26.40 20.02
C ASP A 30 22.38 -26.54 18.85
N ALA A 31 22.56 -27.76 18.34
CA ALA A 31 23.49 -28.03 17.25
C ALA A 31 22.94 -27.49 15.92
N VAL A 32 23.80 -26.77 15.20
CA VAL A 32 23.51 -26.23 13.87
C VAL A 32 24.42 -26.91 12.85
N MET A 33 23.84 -27.54 11.84
CA MET A 33 24.57 -28.05 10.68
C MET A 33 24.77 -26.95 9.65
N LEU A 34 25.99 -26.87 9.13
CA LEU A 34 26.35 -26.05 7.98
C LEU A 34 26.74 -26.97 6.81
N PRO A 35 26.38 -26.65 5.58
CA PRO A 35 26.88 -27.38 4.42
C PRO A 35 28.41 -27.21 4.32
N VAL A 36 29.09 -28.24 3.82
CA VAL A 36 30.53 -28.17 3.51
C VAL A 36 30.68 -27.57 2.12
N GLY A 37 31.46 -26.52 2.00
CA GLY A 37 31.69 -25.86 0.72
C GLY A 37 32.43 -24.53 0.88
N GLU A 38 32.64 -23.86 -0.23
CA GLU A 38 33.16 -22.50 -0.32
C GLU A 38 32.12 -21.61 -0.98
N ILE A 39 31.95 -20.39 -0.47
CA ILE A 39 31.05 -19.39 -1.00
C ILE A 39 31.84 -18.11 -1.22
N THR A 40 31.84 -17.61 -2.45
CA THR A 40 32.34 -16.29 -2.81
C THR A 40 31.16 -15.48 -3.32
N ASP A 41 30.86 -14.37 -2.66
CA ASP A 41 29.60 -13.66 -2.85
C ASP A 41 29.74 -12.15 -2.61
N TRP A 42 28.95 -11.36 -3.33
CA TRP A 42 28.88 -9.89 -3.22
C TRP A 42 27.54 -9.39 -3.77
N PRO A 43 27.06 -8.19 -3.35
CA PRO A 43 25.83 -7.63 -3.88
C PRO A 43 25.99 -7.08 -5.29
N ASP A 44 24.95 -7.26 -6.13
CA ASP A 44 24.90 -6.65 -7.46
C ASP A 44 24.56 -5.15 -7.39
N ILE A 45 23.70 -4.73 -6.46
CA ILE A 45 23.32 -3.33 -6.27
C ILE A 45 24.01 -2.79 -5.00
N GLU A 46 24.75 -1.71 -5.15
CA GLU A 46 25.54 -1.12 -4.07
C GLU A 46 24.66 -0.61 -2.92
N PHE A 47 23.70 0.27 -3.20
CA PHE A 47 22.75 0.82 -2.23
C PHE A 47 21.39 0.11 -2.38
N ARG A 48 20.96 -0.59 -1.34
CA ARG A 48 19.76 -1.43 -1.38
C ARG A 48 19.01 -1.38 -0.06
N GLY A 49 17.71 -1.10 -0.12
CA GLY A 49 16.92 -0.95 1.09
C GLY A 49 15.57 -0.32 0.87
N THR A 50 15.22 0.62 1.73
CA THR A 50 13.91 1.27 1.68
C THR A 50 13.98 2.78 1.83
N VAL A 51 12.95 3.45 1.35
CA VAL A 51 12.65 4.85 1.62
C VAL A 51 11.29 4.94 2.32
N GLU A 52 11.25 5.49 3.53
CA GLU A 52 9.99 5.83 4.22
C GLU A 52 9.46 7.13 3.61
N GLY A 53 8.81 7.02 2.45
CA GLY A 53 8.34 8.15 1.65
C GLY A 53 6.85 8.11 1.32
N PHE A 54 6.10 7.15 1.86
CA PHE A 54 4.67 6.98 1.64
C PHE A 54 3.84 8.03 2.38
N TYR A 55 2.64 8.27 1.87
CA TYR A 55 1.60 9.04 2.56
C TYR A 55 0.79 8.11 3.46
N GLY A 56 0.34 8.61 4.60
CA GLY A 56 -0.45 7.83 5.55
C GLY A 56 0.09 7.89 6.96
N THR A 57 -0.14 6.84 7.74
CA THR A 57 0.38 6.73 9.10
C THR A 57 1.88 6.44 9.05
N PRO A 58 2.74 7.31 9.56
CA PRO A 58 4.18 7.06 9.59
C PRO A 58 4.49 5.87 10.48
N TRP A 59 5.62 5.23 10.24
CA TRP A 59 6.06 4.15 11.09
C TRP A 59 6.36 4.62 12.51
N SER A 60 6.02 3.81 13.51
CA SER A 60 6.43 4.09 14.89
C SER A 60 7.95 3.92 15.06
N HIS A 61 8.49 4.50 16.10
CA HIS A 61 9.90 4.36 16.44
C HIS A 61 10.33 2.88 16.55
N GLU A 62 9.53 2.08 17.26
CA GLU A 62 9.77 0.63 17.42
C GLU A 62 9.70 -0.13 16.10
N ALA A 63 8.80 0.30 15.20
CA ALA A 63 8.71 -0.28 13.86
C ALA A 63 9.97 0.01 13.04
N ARG A 64 10.49 1.24 13.09
CA ARG A 64 11.76 1.62 12.44
C ARG A 64 12.94 0.81 12.99
N LEU A 65 13.01 0.63 14.30
CA LEU A 65 14.03 -0.22 14.95
C LEU A 65 13.92 -1.69 14.48
N SER A 66 12.70 -2.20 14.35
CA SER A 66 12.43 -3.55 13.82
C SER A 66 12.87 -3.70 12.37
N GLN A 67 12.61 -2.69 11.55
CA GLN A 67 13.01 -2.66 10.14
C GLN A 67 14.56 -2.63 9.99
N LEU A 68 15.25 -1.79 10.75
CA LEU A 68 16.72 -1.71 10.70
C LEU A 68 17.39 -3.05 11.01
N ARG A 69 16.88 -3.79 12.00
CA ARG A 69 17.36 -5.15 12.31
C ARG A 69 17.05 -6.14 11.17
N PHE A 70 15.85 -6.06 10.59
CA PHE A 70 15.47 -6.88 9.45
C PHE A 70 16.35 -6.59 8.23
N TYR A 71 16.68 -5.33 7.96
CA TYR A 71 17.57 -4.95 6.85
C TYR A 71 18.95 -5.57 7.02
N GLY A 72 19.57 -5.44 8.19
CA GLY A 72 20.87 -6.06 8.45
C GLY A 72 20.84 -7.58 8.28
N GLN A 73 19.82 -8.26 8.79
CA GLN A 73 19.66 -9.72 8.66
C GLN A 73 19.53 -10.18 7.21
N ASN A 74 18.97 -9.34 6.33
CA ASN A 74 18.76 -9.63 4.92
C ASN A 74 19.72 -8.86 4.00
N LYS A 75 20.85 -8.38 4.54
CA LYS A 75 21.94 -7.73 3.80
C LYS A 75 21.53 -6.46 3.03
N MET A 76 20.41 -5.83 3.40
CA MET A 76 20.10 -4.47 2.98
C MET A 76 20.96 -3.49 3.77
N ASN A 77 21.39 -2.39 3.13
CA ASN A 77 22.31 -1.43 3.73
C ASN A 77 21.81 0.01 3.74
N THR A 78 20.56 0.26 3.33
CA THR A 78 20.06 1.63 3.17
C THR A 78 18.67 1.76 3.76
N TYR A 79 18.48 2.74 4.63
CA TYR A 79 17.17 3.20 5.08
C TYR A 79 17.11 4.72 4.94
N ILE A 80 16.25 5.20 4.04
CA ILE A 80 16.05 6.64 3.84
C ILE A 80 14.86 7.11 4.67
N TYR A 81 15.13 7.98 5.63
CA TYR A 81 14.16 8.60 6.51
C TYR A 81 13.59 9.86 5.86
N GLY A 82 12.37 9.81 5.38
CA GLY A 82 11.66 10.93 4.75
C GLY A 82 10.14 10.88 4.97
N PRO A 83 9.65 10.64 6.23
CA PRO A 83 8.22 10.52 6.49
C PRO A 83 7.48 11.82 6.19
N LYS A 84 6.39 11.73 5.45
CA LYS A 84 5.65 12.88 4.89
C LYS A 84 5.00 13.80 5.94
N ASP A 85 4.89 13.37 7.20
CA ASP A 85 4.31 14.12 8.31
C ASP A 85 5.36 14.69 9.28
N ASP A 86 6.65 14.49 9.04
CA ASP A 86 7.72 15.08 9.84
C ASP A 86 7.94 16.54 9.42
N PRO A 87 7.51 17.53 10.25
CA PRO A 87 7.67 18.94 9.90
C PRO A 87 9.12 19.44 10.02
N TYR A 88 10.01 18.68 10.66
CA TYR A 88 11.43 19.04 10.83
C TYR A 88 12.32 18.53 9.71
N HIS A 89 11.84 17.55 8.95
CA HIS A 89 12.44 17.11 7.70
C HIS A 89 11.90 17.94 6.52
N SER A 90 10.69 18.51 6.63
CA SER A 90 9.98 19.25 5.59
C SER A 90 9.49 20.61 6.11
N SER A 91 8.73 21.34 5.28
CA SER A 91 8.03 22.56 5.70
C SER A 91 7.00 22.26 6.80
N PRO A 92 6.84 23.15 7.81
CA PRO A 92 7.46 24.48 7.89
C PRO A 92 8.77 24.52 8.68
N HIS A 93 9.19 23.46 9.38
CA HIS A 93 10.25 23.48 10.39
C HIS A 93 11.59 22.86 9.93
N TRP A 94 11.82 22.65 8.63
CA TRP A 94 13.08 22.08 8.17
C TRP A 94 14.32 22.91 8.51
N ARG A 95 14.13 24.22 8.79
CA ARG A 95 15.21 25.11 9.25
C ARG A 95 15.52 24.97 10.73
N ASP A 96 14.58 24.42 11.53
CA ASP A 96 14.66 24.35 12.98
C ASP A 96 15.34 23.05 13.47
N PRO A 97 15.95 23.05 14.66
CA PRO A 97 16.41 21.81 15.28
C PRO A 97 15.21 20.92 15.67
N TYR A 98 15.43 19.61 15.70
CA TYR A 98 14.44 18.70 16.28
C TYR A 98 14.26 18.94 17.77
N PRO A 99 13.05 18.76 18.34
CA PRO A 99 12.82 18.67 19.78
C PRO A 99 13.72 17.58 20.41
N ALA A 100 14.06 17.76 21.67
CA ALA A 100 15.07 16.94 22.35
C ALA A 100 14.72 15.44 22.38
N ASP A 101 13.43 15.11 22.56
CA ASP A 101 12.91 13.74 22.55
C ASP A 101 13.01 13.11 21.15
N GLN A 102 12.62 13.83 20.09
CA GLN A 102 12.73 13.35 18.72
C GLN A 102 14.20 13.24 18.28
N ALA A 103 15.06 14.18 18.68
CA ALA A 103 16.49 14.09 18.48
C ALA A 103 17.11 12.86 19.18
N ALA A 104 16.61 12.48 20.35
CA ALA A 104 17.02 11.26 21.04
C ALA A 104 16.60 10.00 20.26
N GLN A 105 15.38 9.96 19.73
CA GLN A 105 14.91 8.86 18.87
C GLN A 105 15.75 8.73 17.61
N ILE A 106 16.10 9.84 16.95
CA ILE A 106 16.98 9.80 15.77
C ILE A 106 18.36 9.24 16.14
N ARG A 107 18.96 9.65 17.26
CA ARG A 107 20.23 9.07 17.73
C ARG A 107 20.16 7.57 17.93
N GLU A 108 19.05 7.07 18.50
CA GLU A 108 18.84 5.63 18.68
C GLU A 108 18.70 4.90 17.34
N LEU A 109 17.93 5.45 16.39
CA LEU A 109 17.84 4.88 15.03
C LEU A 109 19.19 4.82 14.34
N VAL A 110 19.98 5.88 14.40
CA VAL A 110 21.35 5.92 13.85
C VAL A 110 22.25 4.87 14.49
N LYS A 111 22.16 4.70 15.82
CA LYS A 111 22.93 3.67 16.56
C LYS A 111 22.55 2.27 16.08
N VAL A 112 21.26 1.94 16.08
CA VAL A 112 20.77 0.60 15.67
C VAL A 112 21.06 0.34 14.18
N ALA A 113 20.94 1.35 13.32
CA ALA A 113 21.33 1.24 11.91
C ALA A 113 22.81 0.85 11.78
N ARG A 114 23.72 1.52 12.48
CA ARG A 114 25.15 1.22 12.49
C ARG A 114 25.45 -0.19 13.00
N GLU A 115 24.80 -0.62 14.08
CA GLU A 115 24.93 -1.98 14.63
C GLU A 115 24.50 -3.07 13.63
N ASN A 116 23.64 -2.73 12.67
CA ASN A 116 23.16 -3.62 11.62
C ASN A 116 23.77 -3.35 10.25
N HIS A 117 24.84 -2.54 10.17
CA HIS A 117 25.51 -2.13 8.94
C HIS A 117 24.58 -1.51 7.89
N VAL A 118 23.58 -0.75 8.36
CA VAL A 118 22.62 0.01 7.55
C VAL A 118 22.95 1.50 7.62
N ASP A 119 23.04 2.14 6.49
CA ASP A 119 23.17 3.59 6.39
C ASP A 119 21.81 4.25 6.67
N PHE A 120 21.72 4.97 7.79
CA PHE A 120 20.57 5.81 8.10
C PHE A 120 20.70 7.10 7.30
N VAL A 121 19.98 7.19 6.18
CA VAL A 121 19.99 8.35 5.29
C VAL A 121 18.90 9.31 5.75
N TRP A 122 19.28 10.46 6.30
CA TRP A 122 18.32 11.49 6.67
C TRP A 122 18.03 12.38 5.48
N ALA A 123 16.75 12.47 5.08
CA ALA A 123 16.33 13.31 3.97
C ALA A 123 15.82 14.67 4.48
N ILE A 124 16.06 15.75 3.72
CA ILE A 124 15.41 17.05 3.87
C ILE A 124 14.53 17.32 2.65
N HIS A 125 13.36 17.93 2.85
CA HIS A 125 12.44 18.30 1.79
C HIS A 125 12.12 19.82 1.85
N PRO A 126 13.04 20.68 1.38
CA PRO A 126 12.89 22.13 1.50
C PRO A 126 12.02 22.74 0.39
N GLY A 127 11.69 21.98 -0.65
CA GLY A 127 11.13 22.47 -1.91
C GLY A 127 9.79 23.20 -1.81
N LYS A 128 9.03 23.02 -0.73
CA LYS A 128 7.73 23.66 -0.56
C LYS A 128 7.82 25.16 -0.29
N ASP A 129 8.89 25.64 0.36
CA ASP A 129 9.01 27.03 0.83
C ASP A 129 10.41 27.63 0.71
N ILE A 130 11.37 26.96 0.10
CA ILE A 130 12.71 27.48 -0.16
C ILE A 130 12.66 28.74 -1.04
N LYS A 131 13.42 29.78 -0.68
CA LYS A 131 13.45 31.08 -1.38
C LYS A 131 14.62 31.24 -2.34
N TRP A 132 15.49 30.26 -2.43
CA TRP A 132 16.71 30.28 -3.25
C TRP A 132 17.67 31.44 -2.92
N THR A 133 17.58 31.99 -1.71
CA THR A 133 18.55 32.95 -1.19
C THR A 133 19.78 32.19 -0.65
N GLU A 134 20.90 32.87 -0.56
CA GLU A 134 22.10 32.30 0.05
C GLU A 134 21.83 31.90 1.52
N GLU A 135 21.03 32.68 2.23
CA GLU A 135 20.59 32.37 3.59
C GLU A 135 19.87 31.01 3.67
N ASP A 136 18.89 30.77 2.79
CA ASP A 136 18.15 29.51 2.79
C ASP A 136 19.03 28.31 2.40
N MET A 137 19.93 28.48 1.41
CA MET A 137 20.90 27.44 1.06
C MET A 137 21.85 27.12 2.23
N ASN A 138 22.30 28.14 2.97
CA ASN A 138 23.11 27.97 4.17
C ASN A 138 22.31 27.34 5.31
N ASN A 139 21.00 27.58 5.42
CA ASN A 139 20.12 26.92 6.39
C ASN A 139 20.02 25.42 6.14
N VAL A 140 20.02 24.95 4.88
CA VAL A 140 20.06 23.50 4.55
C VAL A 140 21.36 22.90 5.07
N ILE A 141 22.52 23.52 4.81
CA ILE A 141 23.82 23.03 5.31
C ILE A 141 23.85 23.03 6.84
N LYS A 142 23.33 24.08 7.47
CA LYS A 142 23.21 24.19 8.92
C LYS A 142 22.37 23.06 9.52
N LYS A 143 21.27 22.71 8.85
CA LYS A 143 20.43 21.57 9.27
C LYS A 143 21.19 20.25 9.12
N PHE A 144 21.95 20.05 8.05
CA PHE A 144 22.80 18.88 7.88
C PHE A 144 23.86 18.78 9.00
N GLU A 145 24.46 19.91 9.39
CA GLU A 145 25.38 19.95 10.53
C GLU A 145 24.71 19.54 11.85
N MET A 146 23.45 19.95 12.06
CA MET A 146 22.67 19.52 13.24
C MET A 146 22.47 18.00 13.23
N MET A 147 22.08 17.43 12.09
CA MET A 147 21.88 15.99 11.95
C MET A 147 23.18 15.20 12.04
N TYR A 148 24.29 15.73 11.50
CA TYR A 148 25.62 15.15 11.64
C TYR A 148 26.03 15.04 13.11
N LYS A 149 25.71 16.04 13.94
CA LYS A 149 25.93 16.02 15.40
C LYS A 149 25.07 14.97 16.12
N LEU A 150 23.94 14.58 15.54
CA LEU A 150 23.13 13.45 16.03
C LEU A 150 23.69 12.08 15.62
N GLY A 151 24.75 12.04 14.82
CA GLY A 151 25.42 10.83 14.36
C GLY A 151 25.09 10.40 12.93
N VAL A 152 24.21 11.13 12.22
CA VAL A 152 23.88 10.86 10.81
C VAL A 152 25.13 11.03 9.94
N ARG A 153 25.31 10.10 8.98
CA ARG A 153 26.43 10.09 8.03
C ARG A 153 26.00 9.96 6.57
N SER A 154 24.71 9.85 6.34
CA SER A 154 24.13 9.74 5.00
C SER A 154 22.96 10.69 4.87
N PHE A 155 22.90 11.40 3.74
CA PHE A 155 21.95 12.50 3.56
C PHE A 155 21.28 12.45 2.20
N ALA A 156 20.01 12.92 2.16
CA ALA A 156 19.26 13.12 0.93
C ALA A 156 18.58 14.48 0.90
N VAL A 157 18.29 14.98 -0.31
CA VAL A 157 17.49 16.19 -0.54
C VAL A 157 16.34 15.84 -1.48
N PHE A 158 15.12 16.08 -1.03
CA PHE A 158 13.90 15.74 -1.77
C PHE A 158 13.22 16.98 -2.33
N PHE A 159 12.80 16.90 -3.60
CA PHE A 159 12.02 17.89 -4.32
C PHE A 159 10.80 17.27 -5.03
N ASP A 160 10.37 16.09 -4.57
CA ASP A 160 9.17 15.42 -5.07
C ASP A 160 7.89 16.16 -4.64
N ASP A 161 6.85 16.02 -5.45
CA ASP A 161 5.48 16.50 -5.18
C ASP A 161 5.38 18.00 -4.83
N ILE A 162 6.18 18.85 -5.49
CA ILE A 162 6.16 20.30 -5.29
C ILE A 162 5.68 21.04 -6.55
N PHE A 163 4.97 22.16 -6.32
CA PHE A 163 4.43 23.03 -7.37
C PHE A 163 4.91 24.48 -7.25
N THR A 164 5.87 24.72 -6.36
CA THR A 164 6.43 26.03 -6.01
C THR A 164 7.67 26.36 -6.84
N GLU A 165 8.31 27.48 -6.54
CA GLU A 165 9.62 27.86 -7.10
C GLU A 165 10.73 26.86 -6.78
N GLY A 166 10.50 25.97 -5.80
CA GLY A 166 11.39 24.87 -5.47
C GLY A 166 11.66 23.88 -6.61
N LYS A 167 10.82 23.85 -7.66
CA LYS A 167 10.94 22.97 -8.83
C LYS A 167 12.02 23.34 -9.86
N ARG A 168 12.79 24.40 -9.64
CA ARG A 168 13.83 24.86 -10.56
C ARG A 168 15.06 23.97 -10.56
N GLY A 169 15.29 23.23 -11.65
CA GLY A 169 16.40 22.27 -11.77
C GLY A 169 17.79 22.88 -11.65
N ASP A 170 17.99 24.08 -12.22
CA ASP A 170 19.24 24.85 -12.11
C ASP A 170 19.56 25.23 -10.64
N MET A 171 18.54 25.66 -9.89
CA MET A 171 18.70 26.04 -8.48
C MET A 171 18.86 24.78 -7.60
N GLN A 172 18.20 23.69 -7.92
CA GLN A 172 18.42 22.40 -7.25
C GLN A 172 19.86 21.94 -7.45
N ALA A 173 20.39 21.97 -8.68
CA ALA A 173 21.78 21.62 -8.95
C ALA A 173 22.77 22.54 -8.21
N LEU A 174 22.51 23.86 -8.18
CA LEU A 174 23.33 24.82 -7.45
C LEU A 174 23.38 24.50 -5.94
N LEU A 175 22.23 24.27 -5.31
CA LEU A 175 22.16 23.92 -3.88
C LEU A 175 22.88 22.60 -3.59
N LEU A 176 22.62 21.57 -4.38
CA LEU A 176 23.21 20.24 -4.17
C LEU A 176 24.74 20.26 -4.36
N ASN A 177 25.23 21.01 -5.34
CA ASN A 177 26.67 21.21 -5.53
C ASN A 177 27.30 21.98 -4.35
N LYS A 178 26.61 23.01 -3.83
CA LYS A 178 27.04 23.72 -2.63
C LYS A 178 27.12 22.79 -1.43
N ILE A 179 26.09 21.97 -1.17
CA ILE A 179 26.08 20.99 -0.08
C ILE A 179 27.21 19.96 -0.28
N ASN A 180 27.37 19.46 -1.50
CA ASN A 180 28.40 18.46 -1.80
C ASN A 180 29.82 19.01 -1.54
N ASN A 181 30.10 20.26 -1.95
CA ASN A 181 31.39 20.88 -1.79
C ASN A 181 31.70 21.36 -0.37
N GLU A 182 30.72 21.98 0.30
CA GLU A 182 30.91 22.64 1.60
C GLU A 182 30.63 21.70 2.78
N PHE A 183 29.92 20.58 2.58
CA PHE A 183 29.58 19.66 3.64
C PHE A 183 30.07 18.23 3.35
N VAL A 184 29.62 17.57 2.26
CA VAL A 184 29.89 16.14 2.03
C VAL A 184 31.42 15.90 1.85
N LYS A 185 32.04 16.59 0.93
CA LYS A 185 33.48 16.44 0.65
C LYS A 185 34.37 16.87 1.82
N VAL A 186 33.87 17.79 2.67
CA VAL A 186 34.63 18.28 3.84
C VAL A 186 34.64 17.27 4.97
N LYS A 187 33.51 16.53 5.18
CA LYS A 187 33.36 15.62 6.33
C LYS A 187 34.06 14.28 6.20
N LYS A 188 34.51 13.85 5.02
CA LYS A 188 35.23 12.60 4.73
C LYS A 188 34.53 11.27 5.15
N ASP A 189 33.65 11.29 6.15
CA ASP A 189 32.89 10.15 6.68
C ASP A 189 31.40 10.21 6.34
N VAL A 190 31.04 11.11 5.41
CA VAL A 190 29.68 11.24 4.86
C VAL A 190 29.61 10.54 3.51
N THR A 191 28.58 9.72 3.32
CA THR A 191 28.35 9.00 2.05
C THR A 191 27.94 9.97 0.92
N PRO A 192 28.00 9.55 -0.35
CA PRO A 192 27.51 10.36 -1.46
C PRO A 192 26.07 10.83 -1.25
N LEU A 193 25.79 12.07 -1.66
CA LEU A 193 24.47 12.68 -1.52
C LEU A 193 23.47 12.03 -2.46
N VAL A 194 22.23 11.86 -2.01
CA VAL A 194 21.10 11.39 -2.82
C VAL A 194 20.09 12.50 -3.00
N MET A 195 19.51 12.67 -4.20
CA MET A 195 18.45 13.61 -4.43
C MET A 195 17.23 12.96 -5.09
N CYS A 196 16.02 13.37 -4.69
CA CYS A 196 14.81 13.08 -5.44
C CYS A 196 14.43 14.31 -6.26
N PRO A 197 14.43 14.23 -7.59
CA PRO A 197 14.10 15.37 -8.45
C PRO A 197 12.59 15.64 -8.48
N THR A 198 12.18 16.83 -8.89
CA THR A 198 10.75 17.14 -9.08
C THR A 198 10.14 16.33 -10.22
N GLN A 199 10.89 16.13 -11.30
CA GLN A 199 10.49 15.25 -12.40
C GLN A 199 11.12 13.88 -12.20
N TYR A 200 10.59 13.09 -11.26
CA TYR A 200 11.16 11.82 -10.84
C TYR A 200 10.63 10.59 -11.60
N ASN A 201 9.78 10.80 -12.61
CA ASN A 201 9.29 9.75 -13.52
C ASN A 201 9.11 10.27 -14.95
N ARG A 202 9.08 9.34 -15.93
CA ARG A 202 8.99 9.70 -17.35
C ARG A 202 7.69 10.43 -17.71
N GLY A 203 6.58 10.06 -17.08
CA GLY A 203 5.28 10.70 -17.34
C GLY A 203 5.22 12.18 -16.94
N TRP A 204 6.11 12.61 -16.03
CA TRP A 204 6.22 14.01 -15.60
C TRP A 204 7.43 14.73 -16.18
N ALA A 205 8.35 13.99 -16.79
CA ALA A 205 9.53 14.56 -17.42
C ALA A 205 9.17 15.22 -18.76
N ASP A 206 9.86 16.30 -19.09
CA ASP A 206 9.81 16.90 -20.43
C ASP A 206 10.75 16.11 -21.35
N ASP A 207 10.22 15.59 -22.46
CA ASP A 207 10.99 14.80 -23.43
C ASP A 207 11.97 15.64 -24.28
N LYS A 208 11.84 16.99 -24.27
CA LYS A 208 12.71 17.86 -25.05
C LYS A 208 14.13 17.87 -24.48
N PRO A 209 15.18 17.77 -25.35
CA PRO A 209 16.56 17.94 -24.95
C PRO A 209 16.83 19.30 -24.28
N GLY A 210 17.75 19.33 -23.31
CA GLY A 210 18.14 20.55 -22.60
C GLY A 210 17.16 21.00 -21.53
N THR A 211 16.19 20.15 -21.16
CA THR A 211 15.19 20.46 -20.13
C THR A 211 15.62 19.95 -18.75
N TYR A 212 14.74 19.95 -17.79
CA TYR A 212 14.99 19.76 -16.36
C TYR A 212 15.97 18.58 -16.04
N LEU A 213 15.75 17.39 -16.58
CA LEU A 213 16.63 16.24 -16.31
C LEU A 213 18.03 16.40 -16.95
N ASP A 214 18.10 17.00 -18.14
CA ASP A 214 19.38 17.25 -18.80
C ASP A 214 20.17 18.34 -18.03
N ILE A 215 19.49 19.38 -17.51
CA ILE A 215 20.10 20.40 -16.66
C ILE A 215 20.72 19.75 -15.42
N LEU A 216 20.00 18.85 -14.74
CA LEU A 216 20.55 18.09 -13.60
C LEU A 216 21.75 17.24 -14.03
N GLY A 217 21.63 16.52 -15.16
CA GLY A 217 22.71 15.68 -15.69
C GLY A 217 23.98 16.46 -16.04
N GLU A 218 23.85 17.70 -16.51
CA GLU A 218 24.96 18.56 -16.92
C GLU A 218 25.58 19.35 -15.80
N GLN A 219 24.77 19.85 -14.88
CA GLN A 219 25.22 20.80 -13.88
C GLN A 219 25.50 20.20 -12.51
N LEU A 220 24.90 19.04 -12.19
CA LEU A 220 25.07 18.41 -10.90
C LEU A 220 26.34 17.57 -10.83
N ASP A 221 27.09 17.70 -9.75
CA ASP A 221 28.29 16.89 -9.47
C ASP A 221 28.00 15.40 -9.70
N PRO A 222 28.80 14.66 -10.46
CA PRO A 222 28.55 13.26 -10.80
C PRO A 222 28.51 12.31 -9.59
N SER A 223 29.05 12.69 -8.45
CA SER A 223 28.97 11.90 -7.21
C SER A 223 27.59 11.93 -6.55
N VAL A 224 26.70 12.84 -6.94
CA VAL A 224 25.34 12.94 -6.38
C VAL A 224 24.42 11.96 -7.10
N HIS A 225 23.78 11.07 -6.37
CA HIS A 225 22.80 10.13 -6.91
C HIS A 225 21.45 10.81 -7.18
N ILE A 226 20.81 10.48 -8.31
CA ILE A 226 19.51 11.04 -8.70
C ILE A 226 18.47 9.92 -8.70
N MET A 227 17.40 10.09 -7.92
CA MET A 227 16.32 9.11 -7.79
C MET A 227 15.38 9.11 -8.98
N TRP A 228 14.80 7.93 -9.27
CA TRP A 228 13.88 7.71 -10.38
C TRP A 228 12.87 6.61 -10.05
N THR A 229 11.57 6.82 -10.36
CA THR A 229 10.51 5.85 -10.08
C THR A 229 10.06 5.02 -11.29
N GLY A 230 10.69 5.22 -12.45
CA GLY A 230 10.34 4.52 -13.69
C GLY A 230 9.47 5.35 -14.63
N ASN A 231 8.68 4.68 -15.48
CA ASN A 231 7.89 5.35 -16.51
C ASN A 231 6.69 6.15 -15.96
N SER A 232 6.24 5.84 -14.74
CA SER A 232 5.25 6.64 -13.99
C SER A 232 5.56 6.63 -12.49
N VAL A 233 4.71 7.26 -11.68
CA VAL A 233 4.84 7.27 -10.20
C VAL A 233 4.90 5.85 -9.64
N CYS A 234 3.96 4.99 -10.02
CA CYS A 234 3.94 3.57 -9.68
C CYS A 234 4.03 2.75 -10.97
N HIS A 235 5.12 2.05 -11.17
CA HIS A 235 5.39 1.30 -12.40
C HIS A 235 6.45 0.23 -12.15
N ASP A 236 6.49 -0.79 -13.00
CA ASP A 236 7.62 -1.70 -13.08
C ASP A 236 8.86 -0.96 -13.58
N ILE A 237 10.02 -1.33 -13.07
CA ILE A 237 11.29 -0.78 -13.51
C ILE A 237 11.78 -1.60 -14.70
N THR A 238 11.96 -0.97 -15.85
CA THR A 238 12.41 -1.61 -17.07
C THR A 238 13.81 -1.13 -17.46
N LEU A 239 14.61 -1.99 -18.08
CA LEU A 239 15.94 -1.61 -18.55
C LEU A 239 15.86 -0.44 -19.55
N GLU A 240 14.90 -0.48 -20.50
CA GLU A 240 14.66 0.62 -21.44
C GLU A 240 14.38 1.96 -20.72
N GLY A 241 13.53 1.94 -19.68
CA GLY A 241 13.23 3.13 -18.90
C GLY A 241 14.45 3.66 -18.14
N GLN A 242 15.30 2.76 -17.65
CA GLN A 242 16.57 3.12 -16.99
C GLN A 242 17.58 3.72 -17.99
N GLU A 243 17.74 3.12 -19.14
CA GLU A 243 18.62 3.65 -20.20
C GLU A 243 18.17 5.04 -20.65
N TRP A 244 16.86 5.24 -20.78
CA TRP A 244 16.28 6.54 -21.17
C TRP A 244 16.65 7.65 -20.16
N VAL A 245 16.44 7.42 -18.86
CA VAL A 245 16.74 8.42 -17.84
C VAL A 245 18.25 8.60 -17.65
N ASN A 246 19.03 7.49 -17.64
CA ASN A 246 20.48 7.52 -17.44
C ASN A 246 21.21 8.35 -18.50
N LYS A 247 20.74 8.28 -19.75
CA LYS A 247 21.25 9.12 -20.83
C LYS A 247 21.06 10.62 -20.53
N ARG A 248 19.95 11.01 -19.93
CA ARG A 248 19.62 12.39 -19.60
C ARG A 248 20.35 12.89 -18.37
N ILE A 249 20.33 12.11 -17.28
CA ILE A 249 20.99 12.48 -16.03
C ILE A 249 22.50 12.18 -16.03
N LYS A 250 23.03 11.55 -17.12
CA LYS A 250 24.46 11.22 -17.36
C LYS A 250 25.10 10.34 -16.28
N ARG A 251 24.31 9.50 -15.63
CA ARG A 251 24.72 8.54 -14.59
C ARG A 251 23.66 7.44 -14.42
N PRO A 252 23.99 6.28 -13.82
CA PRO A 252 22.99 5.32 -13.39
C PRO A 252 22.02 5.96 -12.39
N SER A 253 20.72 5.73 -12.59
CA SER A 253 19.71 6.27 -11.69
C SER A 253 19.68 5.52 -10.36
N TYR A 254 19.29 6.21 -9.31
CA TYR A 254 19.01 5.62 -8.00
C TYR A 254 17.51 5.29 -7.95
N VAL A 255 17.14 4.01 -8.02
CA VAL A 255 15.74 3.61 -8.16
C VAL A 255 15.00 3.82 -6.84
N TRP A 256 13.94 4.61 -6.86
CA TRP A 256 12.88 4.65 -5.86
C TRP A 256 11.69 3.86 -6.39
N TRP A 257 11.55 2.61 -6.01
CA TRP A 257 10.46 1.78 -6.50
C TRP A 257 9.22 1.90 -5.62
N ASN A 258 8.13 2.46 -6.15
CA ASN A 258 6.85 2.56 -5.45
C ASN A 258 6.12 1.21 -5.42
N PHE A 259 6.71 0.25 -4.73
CA PHE A 259 6.25 -1.09 -4.45
C PHE A 259 6.93 -1.61 -3.17
N PRO A 260 6.21 -2.18 -2.17
CA PRO A 260 4.79 -2.52 -2.15
C PRO A 260 3.87 -1.43 -1.54
N VAL A 261 4.17 -0.16 -1.68
CA VAL A 261 3.37 0.93 -1.11
C VAL A 261 1.88 0.81 -1.44
N THR A 262 1.04 1.13 -0.46
CA THR A 262 -0.43 1.08 -0.58
C THR A 262 -1.13 2.36 -0.12
N ASP A 263 -0.43 3.48 -0.08
CA ASP A 263 -0.98 4.77 0.35
C ASP A 263 -2.11 5.30 -0.56
N TYR A 264 -2.14 4.88 -1.81
CA TYR A 264 -3.18 5.16 -2.81
C TYR A 264 -4.25 4.06 -2.94
N CYS A 265 -4.11 2.96 -2.18
CA CYS A 265 -5.02 1.79 -2.24
C CYS A 265 -5.11 1.10 -0.86
N ARG A 266 -5.33 1.87 0.20
CA ARG A 266 -5.24 1.46 1.62
C ARG A 266 -6.14 0.30 2.02
N SER A 267 -7.19 0.04 1.25
CA SER A 267 -8.07 -1.11 1.48
C SER A 267 -7.41 -2.45 1.20
N ASN A 268 -6.31 -2.47 0.47
CA ASN A 268 -5.60 -3.67 0.03
C ASN A 268 -4.26 -3.83 0.75
N LEU A 269 -3.82 -5.07 0.88
CA LEU A 269 -2.43 -5.41 1.23
C LEU A 269 -1.66 -5.80 -0.04
N CYS A 270 -0.39 -5.44 -0.09
CA CYS A 270 0.51 -5.83 -1.17
C CYS A 270 1.64 -6.70 -0.60
N MET A 271 1.33 -7.97 -0.30
CA MET A 271 2.28 -8.94 0.26
C MET A 271 2.76 -9.96 -0.77
N GLY A 272 2.65 -9.62 -2.05
CA GLY A 272 2.96 -10.50 -3.16
C GLY A 272 4.45 -10.66 -3.44
N ARG A 273 4.72 -11.56 -4.39
CA ARG A 273 6.07 -11.80 -4.89
C ARG A 273 6.65 -10.59 -5.62
N VAL A 274 7.96 -10.50 -5.64
CA VAL A 274 8.71 -9.45 -6.35
C VAL A 274 8.87 -9.82 -7.82
N TYR A 275 8.41 -8.98 -8.72
CA TYR A 275 8.66 -9.01 -10.16
C TYR A 275 8.52 -7.59 -10.70
N GLY A 276 8.84 -7.36 -11.98
CA GLY A 276 8.82 -6.01 -12.56
C GLY A 276 10.08 -5.21 -12.23
N LEU A 277 11.19 -5.91 -11.97
CA LEU A 277 12.55 -5.40 -11.95
C LEU A 277 13.34 -6.07 -13.06
N PRO A 278 14.25 -5.35 -13.77
CA PRO A 278 14.97 -5.90 -14.92
C PRO A 278 16.00 -6.93 -14.49
N GLN A 279 16.12 -8.04 -15.26
CA GLN A 279 17.12 -9.10 -15.09
C GLN A 279 17.94 -9.34 -16.36
N GLU A 280 17.73 -8.53 -17.38
CA GLU A 280 18.46 -8.59 -18.66
C GLU A 280 19.91 -8.13 -18.46
N PRO A 281 20.84 -8.53 -19.34
CA PRO A 281 22.21 -8.01 -19.35
C PRO A 281 22.22 -6.47 -19.37
N GLY A 282 23.02 -5.85 -18.49
CA GLY A 282 23.05 -4.39 -18.30
C GLY A 282 22.18 -3.87 -17.17
N SER A 283 21.31 -4.70 -16.58
CA SER A 283 20.42 -4.29 -15.50
C SER A 283 21.19 -3.81 -14.27
N ARG A 284 22.28 -4.50 -13.90
CA ARG A 284 23.15 -4.14 -12.78
C ARG A 284 23.75 -2.74 -12.97
N GLU A 285 24.32 -2.49 -14.14
CA GLU A 285 25.01 -1.25 -14.47
C GLU A 285 24.03 -0.07 -14.66
N SER A 286 22.75 -0.36 -14.86
CA SER A 286 21.72 0.65 -15.10
C SER A 286 21.26 1.37 -13.83
N MET A 287 21.57 0.83 -12.64
CA MET A 287 21.11 1.33 -11.34
C MET A 287 22.28 1.57 -10.39
N SER A 288 22.37 2.76 -9.80
CA SER A 288 23.33 3.06 -8.73
C SER A 288 22.80 2.65 -7.35
N GLY A 289 21.50 2.42 -7.21
CA GLY A 289 20.85 1.98 -5.97
C GLY A 289 19.42 1.57 -6.23
N LEU A 290 18.85 0.80 -5.30
CA LEU A 290 17.46 0.39 -5.30
C LEU A 290 16.87 0.51 -3.90
N VAL A 291 15.90 1.41 -3.73
CA VAL A 291 15.11 1.51 -2.50
C VAL A 291 13.63 1.32 -2.82
N SER A 292 13.00 0.48 -2.03
CA SER A 292 11.55 0.23 -2.07
C SER A 292 10.83 1.28 -1.22
N ASN A 293 9.71 1.79 -1.69
CA ASN A 293 8.74 2.51 -0.87
C ASN A 293 7.72 1.49 -0.34
N PRO A 294 7.76 1.15 0.96
CA PRO A 294 6.96 0.09 1.54
C PRO A 294 5.54 0.54 1.90
N MET A 295 4.71 -0.40 2.37
CA MET A 295 3.42 -0.07 2.98
C MET A 295 3.60 0.71 4.30
N ASP A 296 2.59 1.47 4.69
CA ASP A 296 2.44 2.03 6.05
C ASP A 296 2.34 0.93 7.14
N LYS A 297 2.39 -0.33 6.74
CA LYS A 297 2.37 -1.56 7.54
C LYS A 297 3.75 -2.21 7.51
N PRO A 298 4.66 -1.82 8.42
CA PRO A 298 6.07 -2.21 8.35
C PRO A 298 6.28 -3.72 8.45
N GLU A 299 5.59 -4.40 9.36
CA GLU A 299 5.78 -5.85 9.54
C GLU A 299 5.23 -6.65 8.34
N ALA A 300 4.10 -6.25 7.78
CA ALA A 300 3.53 -6.86 6.58
C ALA A 300 4.43 -6.64 5.34
N SER A 301 5.10 -5.49 5.25
CA SER A 301 6.03 -5.18 4.15
C SER A 301 7.23 -6.12 4.08
N LYS A 302 7.65 -6.74 5.19
CA LYS A 302 8.83 -7.60 5.26
C LYS A 302 8.78 -8.79 4.30
N VAL A 303 7.59 -9.32 4.01
CA VAL A 303 7.42 -10.42 3.04
C VAL A 303 7.95 -10.02 1.67
N THR A 304 7.53 -8.87 1.17
CA THR A 304 7.96 -8.36 -0.14
C THR A 304 9.39 -7.82 -0.08
N LEU A 305 9.76 -7.14 1.01
CA LEU A 305 11.12 -6.60 1.19
C LEU A 305 12.19 -7.70 1.22
N PHE A 306 11.86 -8.91 1.70
CA PHE A 306 12.75 -10.06 1.61
C PHE A 306 13.12 -10.38 0.17
N GLY A 307 12.12 -10.45 -0.72
CA GLY A 307 12.36 -10.69 -2.15
C GLY A 307 13.12 -9.56 -2.83
N ILE A 308 12.90 -8.30 -2.44
CA ILE A 308 13.66 -7.15 -2.94
C ILE A 308 15.13 -7.23 -2.50
N ALA A 309 15.38 -7.65 -1.25
CA ALA A 309 16.74 -7.85 -0.75
C ALA A 309 17.47 -8.94 -1.53
N ASP A 310 16.81 -10.05 -1.83
CA ASP A 310 17.34 -11.16 -2.61
C ASP A 310 17.66 -10.74 -4.05
N TYR A 311 16.73 -10.05 -4.72
CA TYR A 311 16.95 -9.47 -6.05
C TYR A 311 18.17 -8.53 -6.07
N ALA A 312 18.23 -7.58 -5.13
CA ALA A 312 19.29 -6.58 -5.09
C ALA A 312 20.67 -7.18 -4.74
N TRP A 313 20.68 -8.35 -4.10
CA TRP A 313 21.89 -9.09 -3.80
C TRP A 313 22.43 -9.85 -5.02
N ASN A 314 21.56 -10.54 -5.78
CA ASN A 314 21.95 -11.36 -6.94
C ASN A 314 20.88 -11.30 -8.03
N ILE A 315 20.95 -10.33 -8.92
CA ILE A 315 19.98 -10.09 -10.00
C ILE A 315 19.84 -11.33 -10.91
N ASN A 316 20.98 -11.91 -11.31
CA ASN A 316 20.99 -13.03 -12.25
C ASN A 316 20.48 -14.35 -11.62
N GLY A 317 20.69 -14.52 -10.33
CA GLY A 317 20.24 -15.70 -9.58
C GLY A 317 18.86 -15.58 -8.99
N PHE A 318 18.26 -14.39 -9.02
CA PHE A 318 16.96 -14.12 -8.39
C PHE A 318 15.83 -14.91 -9.05
N LYS A 319 15.06 -15.59 -8.20
CA LYS A 319 13.85 -16.33 -8.59
C LYS A 319 12.68 -15.91 -7.71
N SER A 320 11.80 -15.13 -8.29
CA SER A 320 10.69 -14.47 -7.60
C SER A 320 9.87 -15.39 -6.69
N ASP A 321 9.42 -16.55 -7.20
CA ASP A 321 8.58 -17.49 -6.44
C ASP A 321 9.36 -18.20 -5.32
N GLU A 322 10.64 -18.52 -5.56
CA GLU A 322 11.50 -19.17 -4.56
C GLU A 322 11.80 -18.20 -3.40
N ALA A 323 12.20 -16.97 -3.73
CA ALA A 323 12.46 -15.93 -2.74
C ALA A 323 11.22 -15.60 -1.90
N TRP A 324 10.04 -15.53 -2.52
CA TRP A 324 8.80 -15.26 -1.81
C TRP A 324 8.44 -16.35 -0.81
N LYS A 325 8.49 -17.62 -1.22
CA LYS A 325 8.25 -18.78 -0.35
C LYS A 325 9.27 -18.87 0.79
N GLU A 326 10.55 -18.68 0.48
CA GLU A 326 11.62 -18.70 1.48
C GLU A 326 11.43 -17.56 2.51
N GLY A 327 11.07 -16.36 2.06
CA GLY A 327 10.76 -15.23 2.93
C GLY A 327 9.64 -15.54 3.91
N ILE A 328 8.55 -16.17 3.44
CA ILE A 328 7.41 -16.56 4.29
C ILE A 328 7.85 -17.62 5.32
N VAL A 329 8.61 -18.65 4.92
CA VAL A 329 9.11 -19.68 5.83
C VAL A 329 10.02 -19.08 6.90
N ARG A 330 10.90 -18.13 6.54
CA ARG A 330 11.82 -17.48 7.50
C ARG A 330 11.11 -16.53 8.45
N LEU A 331 10.14 -15.78 7.96
CA LEU A 331 9.40 -14.81 8.78
C LEU A 331 8.38 -15.49 9.68
N TYR A 332 7.77 -16.59 9.22
CA TYR A 332 6.64 -17.25 9.88
C TYR A 332 6.80 -18.77 9.96
N PRO A 333 7.89 -19.30 10.56
CA PRO A 333 8.22 -20.73 10.47
C PRO A 333 7.15 -21.65 11.04
N GLN A 334 6.33 -21.18 12.01
CA GLN A 334 5.26 -21.97 12.62
C GLN A 334 3.91 -21.84 11.90
N ALA A 335 3.77 -20.88 10.98
CA ALA A 335 2.55 -20.57 10.27
C ALA A 335 2.76 -20.42 8.75
N ALA A 336 3.86 -20.95 8.20
CA ALA A 336 4.29 -20.70 6.83
C ALA A 336 3.21 -21.04 5.80
N GLU A 337 2.57 -22.20 5.90
CA GLU A 337 1.50 -22.63 4.99
C GLU A 337 0.26 -21.73 5.08
N ALA A 338 -0.12 -21.34 6.29
CA ALA A 338 -1.26 -20.44 6.52
C ALA A 338 -0.97 -19.02 6.01
N MET A 339 0.23 -18.52 6.25
CA MET A 339 0.67 -17.22 5.72
C MET A 339 0.79 -17.26 4.19
N GLN A 340 1.28 -18.35 3.60
CA GLN A 340 1.28 -18.53 2.14
C GLN A 340 -0.14 -18.47 1.57
N ALA A 341 -1.10 -19.16 2.21
CA ALA A 341 -2.51 -19.08 1.82
C ALA A 341 -3.04 -17.63 1.88
N PHE A 342 -2.68 -16.90 2.92
CA PHE A 342 -3.10 -15.51 3.10
C PHE A 342 -2.49 -14.58 2.04
N VAL A 343 -1.16 -14.65 1.82
CA VAL A 343 -0.49 -13.73 0.88
C VAL A 343 -0.79 -14.06 -0.58
N ASP A 344 -1.12 -15.30 -0.94
CA ASP A 344 -1.59 -15.70 -2.27
C ASP A 344 -2.80 -14.84 -2.71
N HIS A 345 -3.63 -14.40 -1.76
CA HIS A 345 -4.87 -13.67 -1.98
C HIS A 345 -4.86 -12.23 -1.44
N ASN A 346 -3.67 -11.71 -1.07
CA ASN A 346 -3.48 -10.35 -0.57
C ASN A 346 -2.22 -9.72 -1.19
N SER A 347 -2.18 -9.69 -2.51
CA SER A 347 -1.01 -9.30 -3.32
C SER A 347 -1.27 -8.17 -4.31
N ASP A 348 -2.54 -7.87 -4.61
CA ASP A 348 -2.92 -6.87 -5.60
C ASP A 348 -3.37 -5.56 -4.93
N GLN A 349 -2.95 -4.44 -5.50
CA GLN A 349 -3.34 -3.11 -5.01
C GLN A 349 -4.82 -2.75 -5.26
N GLY A 350 -5.54 -3.53 -6.04
CA GLY A 350 -6.89 -3.19 -6.48
C GLY A 350 -6.91 -2.08 -7.53
N PRO A 351 -8.09 -1.74 -8.07
CA PRO A 351 -8.27 -0.58 -8.95
C PRO A 351 -7.81 0.70 -8.25
N ASN A 352 -7.00 1.51 -8.92
CA ASN A 352 -6.42 2.72 -8.33
C ASN A 352 -6.07 3.76 -9.41
N GLY A 353 -5.81 5.00 -8.98
CA GLY A 353 -5.52 6.12 -9.87
C GLY A 353 -4.24 6.01 -10.70
N HIS A 354 -3.30 5.15 -10.31
CA HIS A 354 -2.06 4.91 -11.06
C HIS A 354 -2.18 3.80 -12.11
N GLY A 355 -3.28 3.02 -12.08
CA GLY A 355 -3.44 1.86 -12.96
C GLY A 355 -2.46 0.71 -12.66
N TYR A 356 -1.66 0.82 -11.61
CA TYR A 356 -0.66 -0.18 -11.25
C TYR A 356 -1.30 -1.32 -10.47
N ARG A 357 -1.25 -2.52 -11.05
CA ARG A 357 -1.89 -3.73 -10.54
C ARG A 357 -0.87 -4.86 -10.44
N ARG A 358 -1.05 -5.72 -9.45
CA ARG A 358 -0.21 -6.93 -9.25
C ARG A 358 -1.04 -8.19 -9.41
N GLU A 359 -0.37 -9.32 -9.63
CA GLU A 359 -1.03 -10.62 -9.70
C GLU A 359 -1.50 -11.07 -8.32
N GLU A 360 -2.64 -11.72 -8.26
CA GLU A 360 -3.24 -12.28 -7.06
C GLU A 360 -3.91 -13.60 -7.40
N SER A 361 -3.88 -14.56 -6.50
CA SER A 361 -4.57 -15.86 -6.64
C SER A 361 -4.16 -16.66 -7.89
N VAL A 362 -2.93 -16.50 -8.38
CA VAL A 362 -2.46 -16.98 -9.70
C VAL A 362 -2.72 -18.47 -9.89
N ASN A 363 -2.45 -19.29 -8.86
CA ASN A 363 -2.55 -20.74 -8.97
C ASN A 363 -3.99 -21.24 -9.10
N ILE A 364 -4.96 -20.53 -8.49
CA ILE A 364 -6.37 -20.96 -8.48
C ILE A 364 -7.20 -20.23 -9.56
N ALA A 365 -6.77 -19.10 -10.08
CA ALA A 365 -7.51 -18.31 -11.05
C ALA A 365 -7.98 -19.12 -12.29
N PRO A 366 -7.19 -20.03 -12.89
CA PRO A 366 -7.66 -20.85 -14.01
C PRO A 366 -8.82 -21.77 -13.63
N VAL A 367 -8.82 -22.32 -12.40
CA VAL A 367 -9.90 -23.16 -11.88
C VAL A 367 -11.16 -22.32 -11.66
N VAL A 368 -11.02 -21.14 -11.05
CA VAL A 368 -12.12 -20.18 -10.86
C VAL A 368 -12.80 -19.88 -12.19
N ASN A 369 -12.05 -19.55 -13.24
CA ASN A 369 -12.59 -19.25 -14.56
C ASN A 369 -13.39 -20.42 -15.12
N ARG A 370 -12.86 -21.65 -15.08
CA ARG A 370 -13.59 -22.83 -15.58
C ARG A 370 -14.88 -23.11 -14.79
N VAL A 371 -14.85 -22.94 -13.45
CA VAL A 371 -16.04 -23.10 -12.63
C VAL A 371 -17.11 -22.06 -13.00
N LEU A 372 -16.73 -20.81 -13.16
CA LEU A 372 -17.67 -19.73 -13.52
C LEU A 372 -18.25 -19.93 -14.94
N GLU A 373 -17.41 -20.29 -15.92
CA GLU A 373 -17.86 -20.60 -17.29
C GLU A 373 -18.87 -21.74 -17.31
N ALA A 374 -18.57 -22.87 -16.65
CA ALA A 374 -19.50 -24.00 -16.53
C ALA A 374 -20.79 -23.60 -15.80
N ALA A 375 -20.69 -22.82 -14.70
CA ALA A 375 -21.85 -22.39 -13.94
C ALA A 375 -22.79 -21.49 -14.73
N ARG A 376 -22.26 -20.57 -15.57
CA ARG A 376 -23.05 -19.72 -16.47
C ARG A 376 -23.85 -20.56 -17.48
N GLU A 377 -23.31 -21.71 -17.90
CA GLU A 377 -23.99 -22.68 -18.77
C GLU A 377 -24.92 -23.63 -18.02
N GLY A 378 -25.09 -23.45 -16.71
CA GLY A 378 -25.89 -24.33 -15.85
C GLY A 378 -25.25 -25.68 -15.55
N LYS A 379 -23.96 -25.85 -15.83
CA LYS A 379 -23.19 -27.07 -15.63
C LYS A 379 -22.39 -27.00 -14.32
N VAL A 380 -22.08 -28.18 -13.78
CA VAL A 380 -21.17 -28.34 -12.62
C VAL A 380 -20.11 -29.36 -12.99
N VAL A 381 -18.86 -28.93 -13.05
CA VAL A 381 -17.69 -29.78 -13.26
C VAL A 381 -17.11 -30.12 -11.90
N LYS A 382 -17.41 -31.32 -11.41
CA LYS A 382 -17.12 -31.72 -10.02
C LYS A 382 -15.64 -31.64 -9.66
N SER A 383 -14.72 -32.01 -10.56
CA SER A 383 -13.27 -31.91 -10.34
C SER A 383 -12.81 -30.47 -10.09
N ASP A 384 -13.37 -29.49 -10.81
CA ASP A 384 -12.99 -28.08 -10.65
C ASP A 384 -13.64 -27.47 -9.40
N THR A 385 -14.90 -27.83 -9.10
CA THR A 385 -15.54 -27.34 -7.87
C THR A 385 -14.89 -27.95 -6.62
N ASP A 386 -14.36 -29.17 -6.66
CA ASP A 386 -13.60 -29.77 -5.55
C ASP A 386 -12.27 -29.05 -5.31
N LEU A 387 -11.55 -28.65 -6.36
CA LEU A 387 -10.34 -27.83 -6.24
C LEU A 387 -10.67 -26.47 -5.62
N LEU A 388 -11.73 -25.83 -6.09
CA LEU A 388 -12.14 -24.53 -5.58
C LEU A 388 -12.61 -24.60 -4.11
N LYS A 389 -13.34 -25.65 -3.73
CA LYS A 389 -13.70 -25.91 -2.33
C LYS A 389 -12.47 -26.11 -1.43
N LYS A 390 -11.49 -26.88 -1.92
CA LYS A 390 -10.24 -27.08 -1.19
C LYS A 390 -9.54 -25.74 -0.93
N GLU A 391 -9.51 -24.86 -1.92
CA GLU A 391 -8.92 -23.54 -1.75
C GLU A 391 -9.67 -22.68 -0.74
N PHE A 392 -11.00 -22.58 -0.83
CA PHE A 392 -11.79 -21.86 0.16
C PHE A 392 -11.64 -22.47 1.57
N SER A 393 -11.49 -23.78 1.67
CA SER A 393 -11.24 -24.45 2.96
C SER A 393 -9.86 -24.08 3.50
N ARG A 394 -8.83 -24.01 2.63
CA ARG A 394 -7.49 -23.55 2.97
C ARG A 394 -7.51 -22.11 3.49
N MET A 395 -8.26 -21.24 2.82
CA MET A 395 -8.43 -19.84 3.24
C MET A 395 -9.06 -19.73 4.64
N ALA A 396 -10.19 -20.37 4.85
CA ALA A 396 -10.90 -20.32 6.14
C ALA A 396 -10.06 -20.95 7.28
N ALA A 397 -9.33 -22.02 7.01
CA ALA A 397 -8.49 -22.71 8.00
C ALA A 397 -7.19 -21.93 8.32
N ALA A 398 -6.70 -21.10 7.43
CA ALA A 398 -5.48 -20.33 7.63
C ALA A 398 -5.62 -19.25 8.71
N ALA A 399 -6.76 -18.59 8.79
CA ALA A 399 -6.98 -17.47 9.71
C ALA A 399 -6.75 -17.82 11.20
N PRO A 400 -7.35 -18.88 11.76
CA PRO A 400 -7.08 -19.25 13.15
C PRO A 400 -5.60 -19.66 13.38
N VAL A 401 -4.96 -20.31 12.40
CA VAL A 401 -3.53 -20.67 12.49
C VAL A 401 -2.67 -19.41 12.54
N ILE A 402 -2.96 -18.41 11.70
CA ILE A 402 -2.25 -17.13 11.70
C ILE A 402 -2.37 -16.46 13.07
N ARG A 403 -3.59 -16.36 13.62
CA ARG A 403 -3.82 -15.74 14.94
C ARG A 403 -3.10 -16.46 16.07
N GLU A 404 -3.01 -17.79 16.02
CA GLU A 404 -2.41 -18.61 17.08
C GLU A 404 -0.88 -18.74 16.96
N LYS A 405 -0.36 -18.89 15.73
CA LYS A 405 1.03 -19.32 15.51
C LYS A 405 1.97 -18.19 15.06
N VAL A 406 1.44 -17.04 14.63
CA VAL A 406 2.27 -15.90 14.28
C VAL A 406 2.64 -15.14 15.54
N ASP A 407 3.87 -15.36 16.02
CA ASP A 407 4.43 -14.69 17.20
C ASP A 407 4.95 -13.28 16.84
N ASN A 408 4.06 -12.43 16.34
CA ASN A 408 4.34 -11.03 16.05
C ASN A 408 3.10 -10.17 16.27
N PRO A 409 2.90 -9.63 17.49
CA PRO A 409 1.70 -8.84 17.79
C PRO A 409 1.60 -7.54 16.98
N ARG A 410 2.73 -6.99 16.50
CA ARG A 410 2.72 -5.81 15.61
C ARG A 410 2.14 -6.18 14.24
N LEU A 411 2.56 -7.29 13.67
CA LEU A 411 1.97 -7.79 12.42
C LEU A 411 0.47 -8.03 12.59
N MET A 412 0.04 -8.66 13.66
CA MET A 412 -1.40 -8.92 13.89
C MET A 412 -2.21 -7.63 14.05
N LYS A 413 -1.61 -6.57 14.62
CA LYS A 413 -2.23 -5.24 14.63
C LYS A 413 -2.37 -4.63 13.22
N GLU A 414 -1.41 -4.90 12.33
CA GLU A 414 -1.41 -4.40 10.97
C GLU A 414 -2.38 -5.13 10.04
N ILE A 415 -2.45 -6.46 10.12
CA ILE A 415 -3.18 -7.30 9.15
C ILE A 415 -4.43 -7.99 9.73
N GLY A 416 -4.69 -7.90 11.01
CA GLY A 416 -5.76 -8.66 11.68
C GLY A 416 -7.13 -8.50 11.01
N ALA A 417 -7.48 -7.28 10.60
CA ALA A 417 -8.74 -7.02 9.89
C ALA A 417 -8.81 -7.75 8.53
N TRP A 418 -7.68 -7.87 7.81
CA TRP A 418 -7.61 -8.66 6.57
C TRP A 418 -7.67 -10.16 6.84
N VAL A 419 -7.09 -10.64 7.94
CA VAL A 419 -7.19 -12.05 8.36
C VAL A 419 -8.63 -12.41 8.68
N ASP A 420 -9.37 -11.52 9.35
CA ASP A 420 -10.79 -11.71 9.64
C ASP A 420 -11.64 -11.70 8.36
N ALA A 421 -11.39 -10.77 7.44
CA ALA A 421 -12.07 -10.71 6.15
C ALA A 421 -11.75 -11.96 5.29
N PHE A 422 -10.52 -12.43 5.32
CA PHE A 422 -10.08 -13.62 4.60
C PHE A 422 -10.78 -14.90 5.08
N GLU A 423 -10.98 -15.05 6.38
CA GLU A 423 -11.77 -16.15 6.94
C GLU A 423 -13.21 -16.11 6.44
N GLN A 424 -13.84 -14.93 6.48
CA GLN A 424 -15.22 -14.77 5.99
C GLN A 424 -15.33 -15.07 4.49
N LEU A 425 -14.36 -14.65 3.69
CA LEU A 425 -14.33 -14.95 2.25
C LEU A 425 -14.20 -16.46 2.00
N GLY A 426 -13.32 -17.14 2.75
CA GLY A 426 -13.19 -18.61 2.68
C GLY A 426 -14.51 -19.31 3.02
N MET A 427 -15.18 -18.90 4.10
CA MET A 427 -16.49 -19.44 4.49
C MET A 427 -17.57 -19.15 3.42
N ALA A 428 -17.62 -17.93 2.91
CA ALA A 428 -18.58 -17.55 1.86
C ALA A 428 -18.40 -18.40 0.60
N GLY A 429 -17.14 -18.59 0.17
CA GLY A 429 -16.82 -19.41 -1.00
C GLY A 429 -17.19 -20.89 -0.85
N GLN A 430 -16.91 -21.50 0.31
CA GLN A 430 -17.35 -22.87 0.59
C GLN A 430 -18.87 -23.02 0.43
N HIS A 431 -19.63 -22.10 1.01
CA HIS A 431 -21.08 -22.11 0.93
C HIS A 431 -21.61 -21.79 -0.48
N ALA A 432 -20.98 -20.87 -1.22
CA ALA A 432 -21.36 -20.55 -2.60
C ALA A 432 -21.18 -21.78 -3.52
N VAL A 433 -20.06 -22.47 -3.42
CA VAL A 433 -19.82 -23.71 -4.20
C VAL A 433 -20.76 -24.83 -3.77
N ALA A 434 -21.02 -25.01 -2.47
CA ALA A 434 -21.98 -25.99 -1.97
C ALA A 434 -23.41 -25.72 -2.45
N ALA A 435 -23.79 -24.44 -2.56
CA ALA A 435 -25.06 -24.04 -3.14
C ALA A 435 -25.15 -24.35 -4.64
N LEU A 436 -24.08 -24.08 -5.40
CA LEU A 436 -23.98 -24.39 -6.83
C LEU A 436 -24.13 -25.89 -7.12
N GLU A 437 -23.50 -26.73 -6.32
CA GLU A 437 -23.54 -28.21 -6.49
C GLU A 437 -24.85 -28.85 -6.03
N SER A 438 -25.67 -28.13 -5.26
CA SER A 438 -26.86 -28.74 -4.67
C SER A 438 -27.95 -28.99 -5.69
N SER A 439 -28.41 -30.22 -5.78
CA SER A 439 -29.65 -30.59 -6.51
C SER A 439 -30.92 -30.33 -5.69
N ASN A 440 -30.79 -30.14 -4.37
CA ASN A 440 -31.92 -29.88 -3.47
C ASN A 440 -32.10 -28.35 -3.31
N PRO A 441 -33.23 -27.77 -3.76
CA PRO A 441 -33.47 -26.32 -3.68
C PRO A 441 -33.37 -25.74 -2.26
N LYS A 442 -33.87 -26.46 -1.26
CA LYS A 442 -33.79 -26.02 0.15
C LYS A 442 -32.34 -25.94 0.66
N ALA A 443 -31.53 -26.94 0.29
CA ALA A 443 -30.12 -26.96 0.65
C ALA A 443 -29.35 -25.86 -0.11
N ALA A 444 -29.67 -25.61 -1.38
CA ALA A 444 -29.09 -24.53 -2.17
C ALA A 444 -29.40 -23.16 -1.52
N VAL A 445 -30.66 -22.90 -1.16
CA VAL A 445 -31.03 -21.67 -0.46
C VAL A 445 -30.33 -21.51 0.88
N THR A 446 -30.25 -22.59 1.67
CA THR A 446 -29.56 -22.56 2.98
C THR A 446 -28.10 -22.17 2.83
N ASN A 447 -27.40 -22.74 1.86
CA ASN A 447 -25.99 -22.41 1.60
C ASN A 447 -25.83 -21.00 1.01
N LEU A 448 -26.72 -20.60 0.11
CA LEU A 448 -26.72 -19.23 -0.43
C LEU A 448 -26.88 -18.18 0.67
N VAL A 449 -27.81 -18.37 1.60
CA VAL A 449 -28.00 -17.49 2.76
C VAL A 449 -26.72 -17.41 3.61
N LYS A 450 -26.06 -18.55 3.87
CA LYS A 450 -24.80 -18.57 4.62
C LYS A 450 -23.66 -17.86 3.87
N ALA A 451 -23.56 -18.06 2.56
CA ALA A 451 -22.58 -17.35 1.74
C ALA A 451 -22.80 -15.83 1.80
N THR A 452 -24.04 -15.37 1.63
CA THR A 452 -24.39 -13.95 1.70
C THR A 452 -24.16 -13.37 3.10
N GLN A 453 -24.43 -14.12 4.16
CA GLN A 453 -24.16 -13.68 5.53
C GLN A 453 -22.65 -13.51 5.78
N ALA A 454 -21.82 -14.42 5.27
CA ALA A 454 -20.37 -14.32 5.40
C ALA A 454 -19.81 -13.14 4.57
N LEU A 455 -20.28 -12.92 3.34
CA LEU A 455 -19.94 -11.73 2.56
C LEU A 455 -20.33 -10.44 3.29
N ALA A 456 -21.55 -10.37 3.84
CA ALA A 456 -22.00 -9.21 4.61
C ALA A 456 -21.17 -9.00 5.90
N ALA A 457 -20.69 -10.08 6.53
CA ALA A 457 -19.77 -9.99 7.66
C ALA A 457 -18.42 -9.44 7.24
N MET A 458 -17.89 -9.92 6.11
CA MET A 458 -16.65 -9.41 5.50
C MET A 458 -16.75 -7.91 5.19
N ASP A 459 -17.82 -7.47 4.57
CA ASP A 459 -18.04 -6.07 4.17
C ASP A 459 -18.11 -5.09 5.36
N ARG A 460 -18.46 -5.58 6.55
CA ARG A 460 -18.48 -4.76 7.77
C ARG A 460 -17.10 -4.56 8.39
N ILE A 461 -16.12 -5.34 7.98
CA ILE A 461 -14.76 -5.24 8.51
C ILE A 461 -14.10 -4.00 7.93
N SER A 462 -13.51 -3.20 8.80
CA SER A 462 -12.79 -1.99 8.42
C SER A 462 -11.57 -1.81 9.31
N GLN A 463 -10.57 -1.12 8.80
CA GLN A 463 -9.41 -0.69 9.57
C GLN A 463 -9.52 0.78 9.92
N GLN A 464 -9.17 1.12 11.16
CA GLN A 464 -8.96 2.51 11.59
C GLN A 464 -7.46 2.77 11.72
N HIS A 465 -7.03 3.94 11.32
CA HIS A 465 -5.67 4.42 11.50
C HIS A 465 -5.67 5.92 11.76
N ASN A 466 -4.63 6.40 12.43
CA ASN A 466 -4.46 7.82 12.74
C ASN A 466 -3.35 8.40 11.85
N GLN A 467 -3.62 9.53 11.22
CA GLN A 467 -2.65 10.29 10.44
C GLN A 467 -2.73 11.76 10.87
N GLN A 468 -1.62 12.31 11.37
CA GLN A 468 -1.54 13.71 11.79
C GLN A 468 -2.66 14.11 12.78
N GLY A 469 -3.00 13.22 13.72
CA GLY A 469 -4.05 13.46 14.70
C GLY A 469 -5.48 13.28 14.20
N GLN A 470 -5.67 12.94 12.91
CA GLN A 470 -6.99 12.63 12.34
C GLN A 470 -7.20 11.12 12.25
N LEU A 471 -8.38 10.66 12.61
CA LEU A 471 -8.80 9.28 12.51
C LEU A 471 -9.37 9.01 11.12
N TYR A 472 -8.83 7.98 10.47
CA TYR A 472 -9.29 7.47 9.17
C TYR A 472 -9.92 6.11 9.33
N ARG A 473 -10.85 5.80 8.44
CA ARG A 473 -11.43 4.48 8.31
C ARG A 473 -11.34 4.02 6.87
N SER A 474 -10.75 2.84 6.65
CA SER A 474 -10.67 2.21 5.33
C SER A 474 -11.45 0.90 5.33
N ALA A 475 -12.15 0.61 4.24
CA ALA A 475 -12.63 -0.73 3.97
C ALA A 475 -11.45 -1.71 3.90
N VAL A 476 -11.71 -2.99 4.14
CA VAL A 476 -10.74 -4.07 4.05
C VAL A 476 -11.12 -4.96 2.88
N LYS A 477 -10.20 -5.16 1.95
CA LYS A 477 -10.38 -5.98 0.76
C LYS A 477 -9.37 -7.12 0.73
N THR A 478 -9.84 -8.33 0.53
CA THR A 478 -9.04 -9.55 0.41
C THR A 478 -9.53 -10.37 -0.78
N GLY A 479 -8.64 -11.05 -1.49
CA GLY A 479 -8.99 -11.78 -2.71
C GLY A 479 -9.68 -10.93 -3.77
N SER A 480 -9.38 -9.63 -3.78
CA SER A 480 -10.17 -8.61 -4.47
C SER A 480 -10.13 -8.72 -6.00
N ARG A 481 -9.09 -9.36 -6.53
CA ARG A 481 -8.93 -9.54 -7.98
C ARG A 481 -9.63 -10.78 -8.52
N VAL A 482 -9.67 -11.89 -7.76
CA VAL A 482 -10.14 -13.18 -8.24
C VAL A 482 -11.22 -13.77 -7.32
N MET A 483 -10.92 -13.95 -6.03
CA MET A 483 -11.77 -14.77 -5.16
C MET A 483 -13.06 -14.06 -4.75
N THR A 484 -13.00 -12.80 -4.35
CA THR A 484 -14.20 -12.03 -3.99
C THR A 484 -15.15 -11.86 -5.18
N PRO A 485 -14.72 -11.44 -6.38
CA PRO A 485 -15.59 -11.44 -7.57
C PRO A 485 -16.19 -12.80 -7.90
N ALA A 486 -15.42 -13.89 -7.75
CA ALA A 486 -15.90 -15.24 -8.03
C ALA A 486 -17.02 -15.66 -7.08
N VAL A 487 -16.88 -15.40 -5.77
CA VAL A 487 -17.90 -15.74 -4.78
C VAL A 487 -19.19 -14.94 -5.04
N ASN A 488 -19.07 -13.65 -5.36
CA ASN A 488 -20.21 -12.80 -5.70
C ASN A 488 -20.95 -13.32 -6.94
N GLU A 489 -20.21 -13.67 -7.99
CA GLU A 489 -20.82 -14.19 -9.23
C GLU A 489 -21.47 -15.57 -9.02
N LEU A 490 -20.81 -16.48 -8.27
CA LEU A 490 -21.42 -17.77 -7.92
C LEU A 490 -22.73 -17.59 -7.15
N ALA A 491 -22.75 -16.67 -6.18
CA ALA A 491 -23.95 -16.36 -5.41
C ALA A 491 -25.07 -15.81 -6.33
N ASP A 492 -24.76 -14.96 -7.29
CA ASP A 492 -25.71 -14.44 -8.27
C ASP A 492 -26.25 -15.54 -9.19
N ILE A 493 -25.39 -16.38 -9.76
CA ILE A 493 -25.78 -17.51 -10.61
C ILE A 493 -26.72 -18.46 -9.86
N VAL A 494 -26.38 -18.83 -8.62
CA VAL A 494 -27.21 -19.72 -7.78
C VAL A 494 -28.53 -19.04 -7.44
N SER A 495 -28.54 -17.74 -7.13
CA SER A 495 -29.77 -16.99 -6.86
C SER A 495 -30.74 -17.02 -8.03
N ARG A 496 -30.23 -16.74 -9.24
CA ARG A 496 -31.05 -16.76 -10.48
C ARG A 496 -31.60 -18.16 -10.79
N LYS A 497 -30.78 -19.20 -10.57
CA LYS A 497 -31.22 -20.60 -10.75
C LYS A 497 -32.29 -21.03 -9.73
N THR A 498 -32.11 -20.60 -8.48
CA THR A 498 -33.00 -21.03 -7.36
C THR A 498 -34.31 -20.26 -7.32
N PHE A 499 -34.30 -19.02 -7.78
CA PHE A 499 -35.44 -18.14 -7.82
C PHE A 499 -35.72 -17.66 -9.26
N PRO A 500 -36.28 -18.55 -10.13
CA PRO A 500 -36.51 -18.20 -11.54
C PRO A 500 -37.45 -16.99 -11.72
N SER A 501 -38.35 -16.73 -10.75
CA SER A 501 -39.18 -15.52 -10.73
C SER A 501 -38.36 -14.22 -10.64
N LEU A 502 -37.09 -14.28 -10.20
CA LEU A 502 -36.15 -13.15 -10.22
C LEU A 502 -35.41 -13.04 -11.56
N SER A 503 -35.40 -14.09 -12.39
CA SER A 503 -34.63 -14.11 -13.66
C SER A 503 -35.26 -13.25 -14.76
N GLY A 504 -36.43 -12.66 -14.57
CA GLY A 504 -37.01 -11.65 -15.45
C GLY A 504 -37.09 -10.26 -14.85
N THR A 505 -36.71 -10.10 -13.58
CA THR A 505 -36.59 -8.78 -12.96
C THR A 505 -35.28 -8.16 -13.42
N PRO A 506 -35.28 -6.93 -13.96
CA PRO A 506 -34.05 -6.21 -14.19
C PRO A 506 -33.23 -6.22 -12.91
N ALA A 507 -31.92 -6.52 -13.00
CA ALA A 507 -31.01 -6.28 -11.88
C ALA A 507 -31.26 -4.85 -11.40
N LEU A 508 -31.45 -4.67 -10.09
CA LEU A 508 -31.52 -3.32 -9.54
C LEU A 508 -30.29 -2.57 -10.00
N SER A 509 -30.48 -1.56 -10.82
CA SER A 509 -29.42 -0.62 -11.21
C SER A 509 -29.66 0.66 -10.42
N PRO A 510 -29.09 0.78 -9.22
CA PRO A 510 -29.19 1.99 -8.42
C PRO A 510 -28.65 3.17 -9.22
N LYS A 511 -29.43 4.25 -9.31
CA LYS A 511 -28.99 5.48 -9.98
C LYS A 511 -28.70 6.54 -8.93
N PRO A 512 -27.53 7.17 -9.01
CA PRO A 512 -27.19 8.25 -8.08
C PRO A 512 -28.14 9.44 -8.29
N LEU A 513 -28.49 10.07 -7.19
CA LEU A 513 -29.27 11.29 -7.12
C LEU A 513 -28.46 12.35 -6.37
N VAL A 514 -28.20 13.48 -6.99
CA VAL A 514 -27.38 14.56 -6.42
C VAL A 514 -28.08 15.89 -6.57
N LYS A 515 -28.16 16.64 -5.46
CA LYS A 515 -28.45 18.07 -5.44
C LYS A 515 -27.39 18.77 -4.60
N GLY A 516 -26.72 19.78 -5.16
CA GLY A 516 -25.65 20.51 -4.48
C GLY A 516 -24.28 19.88 -4.66
N GLY A 517 -23.99 19.42 -5.88
CA GLY A 517 -22.68 18.83 -6.22
C GLY A 517 -22.59 18.36 -7.67
N SER A 518 -21.45 17.81 -8.03
CA SER A 518 -21.19 17.25 -9.36
C SER A 518 -21.84 15.86 -9.50
N MET A 519 -22.41 15.59 -10.68
CA MET A 519 -22.85 14.25 -11.07
C MET A 519 -21.69 13.38 -11.61
N ASP A 520 -20.51 13.98 -11.85
CA ASP A 520 -19.36 13.24 -12.35
C ASP A 520 -18.97 12.13 -11.37
N LYS A 521 -18.91 10.90 -11.87
CA LYS A 521 -18.62 9.69 -11.11
C LYS A 521 -19.52 9.44 -9.89
N ALA A 522 -20.73 9.99 -9.87
CA ALA A 522 -21.65 9.82 -8.75
C ALA A 522 -22.08 8.36 -8.53
N GLU A 523 -21.98 7.50 -9.55
CA GLU A 523 -22.18 6.06 -9.42
C GLU A 523 -21.29 5.39 -8.38
N LEU A 524 -20.12 5.98 -8.06
CA LEU A 524 -19.18 5.43 -7.08
C LEU A 524 -19.73 5.39 -5.64
N PHE A 525 -20.73 6.20 -5.28
CA PHE A 525 -21.31 6.10 -3.94
C PHE A 525 -22.42 5.04 -3.82
N CYS A 526 -22.79 4.37 -4.93
CA CYS A 526 -23.79 3.31 -4.94
C CYS A 526 -23.41 2.09 -5.80
N ASP A 527 -22.12 1.92 -6.10
CA ASP A 527 -21.57 0.80 -6.88
C ASP A 527 -21.40 -0.49 -6.07
N GLY A 528 -21.64 -0.43 -4.76
CA GLY A 528 -21.46 -1.55 -3.84
C GLY A 528 -20.02 -1.78 -3.37
N ASP A 529 -19.07 -0.97 -3.81
CA ASP A 529 -17.66 -1.05 -3.42
C ASP A 529 -17.33 0.00 -2.35
N ARG A 530 -17.11 -0.42 -1.12
CA ARG A 530 -16.72 0.47 0.00
C ARG A 530 -15.32 1.07 -0.14
N GLY A 531 -14.52 0.60 -1.08
CA GLY A 531 -13.19 1.16 -1.37
C GLY A 531 -13.21 2.31 -2.37
N THR A 532 -14.32 2.50 -3.08
CA THR A 532 -14.56 3.68 -3.92
C THR A 532 -15.22 4.79 -3.11
N PHE A 533 -15.12 6.01 -3.59
CA PHE A 533 -15.85 7.13 -3.04
C PHE A 533 -16.12 8.16 -4.15
N TRP A 534 -17.17 8.91 -3.96
CA TRP A 534 -17.48 10.10 -4.74
C TRP A 534 -17.30 11.34 -3.86
N HIS A 535 -17.01 12.48 -4.46
CA HIS A 535 -17.04 13.75 -3.76
C HIS A 535 -17.88 14.80 -4.51
N SER A 536 -18.55 15.63 -3.77
CA SER A 536 -19.49 16.61 -4.32
C SER A 536 -18.85 17.65 -5.26
N GLY A 537 -17.53 17.89 -5.16
CA GLY A 537 -16.84 18.94 -5.92
C GLY A 537 -17.28 20.37 -5.57
N ALA A 538 -18.21 20.50 -4.62
CA ALA A 538 -18.73 21.77 -4.13
C ALA A 538 -18.89 21.74 -2.62
N TYR A 539 -18.81 22.89 -1.97
CA TYR A 539 -19.09 23.00 -0.54
C TYR A 539 -20.57 22.77 -0.25
N GLY A 540 -20.87 21.85 0.66
CA GLY A 540 -22.25 21.52 1.03
C GLY A 540 -23.02 22.74 1.54
N GLN A 541 -24.29 22.83 1.18
CA GLN A 541 -25.21 23.86 1.63
C GLN A 541 -26.43 23.23 2.34
N PRO A 542 -27.05 23.91 3.29
CA PRO A 542 -28.31 23.44 3.86
C PRO A 542 -29.36 23.22 2.75
N GLY A 543 -29.99 22.03 2.76
CA GLY A 543 -30.97 21.63 1.74
C GLY A 543 -30.39 20.92 0.53
N ASP A 544 -29.07 20.75 0.43
CA ASP A 544 -28.45 19.80 -0.49
C ASP A 544 -28.78 18.37 -0.07
N TRP A 545 -28.69 17.42 -0.99
CA TRP A 545 -28.91 16.02 -0.67
C TRP A 545 -28.26 15.09 -1.70
N TYR A 546 -27.91 13.91 -1.21
CA TYR A 546 -27.26 12.83 -1.95
C TYR A 546 -28.03 11.55 -1.71
N GLY A 547 -28.31 10.77 -2.76
CA GLY A 547 -29.18 9.62 -2.62
C GLY A 547 -29.17 8.66 -3.79
N VAL A 548 -30.01 7.63 -3.71
CA VAL A 548 -30.07 6.54 -4.68
C VAL A 548 -31.54 6.27 -5.07
N ASP A 549 -31.84 6.26 -6.37
CA ASP A 549 -33.11 5.78 -6.94
C ASP A 549 -32.93 4.32 -7.40
N TYR A 550 -33.68 3.41 -6.83
CA TYR A 550 -33.69 2.01 -7.23
C TYR A 550 -34.54 1.73 -8.48
N GLY A 551 -35.19 2.76 -9.05
CA GLY A 551 -36.02 2.67 -10.23
C GLY A 551 -37.42 2.09 -9.96
N MET A 552 -37.61 1.37 -8.89
CA MET A 552 -38.84 0.75 -8.44
C MET A 552 -38.94 0.68 -6.92
N ALA A 553 -40.11 0.48 -6.38
CA ALA A 553 -40.27 0.28 -4.94
C ALA A 553 -39.76 -1.09 -4.52
N ILE A 554 -38.85 -1.11 -3.55
CA ILE A 554 -38.27 -2.32 -2.97
C ILE A 554 -38.46 -2.35 -1.45
N PRO A 555 -38.50 -3.53 -0.82
CA PRO A 555 -38.56 -3.65 0.63
C PRO A 555 -37.15 -3.37 1.23
N VAL A 556 -37.00 -2.26 1.95
CA VAL A 556 -35.76 -1.86 2.63
C VAL A 556 -35.90 -2.05 4.13
N ARG A 557 -34.98 -2.75 4.76
CA ARG A 557 -34.93 -2.98 6.21
C ARG A 557 -33.88 -2.14 6.92
N SER A 558 -32.82 -1.82 6.23
CA SER A 558 -31.74 -0.97 6.77
C SER A 558 -31.13 -0.11 5.68
N VAL A 559 -30.63 1.05 6.08
CA VAL A 559 -29.84 1.96 5.23
C VAL A 559 -28.61 2.34 6.02
N GLU A 560 -27.46 2.23 5.39
CA GLU A 560 -26.18 2.72 5.92
C GLU A 560 -25.60 3.74 4.93
N VAL A 561 -25.22 4.90 5.45
CA VAL A 561 -24.52 5.94 4.70
C VAL A 561 -23.15 6.11 5.33
N LEU A 562 -22.14 5.84 4.56
CA LEU A 562 -20.73 6.07 4.92
C LEU A 562 -20.26 7.33 4.20
N MET A 563 -19.72 8.27 4.94
CA MET A 563 -19.20 9.53 4.41
C MET A 563 -17.71 9.64 4.75
N GLY A 564 -17.02 10.53 4.05
CA GLY A 564 -15.57 10.67 4.19
C GLY A 564 -14.81 9.86 3.16
N ARG A 565 -13.62 10.34 2.84
CA ARG A 565 -12.73 9.67 1.88
C ARG A 565 -11.88 8.62 2.59
N ASN A 566 -11.45 7.61 1.86
CA ASN A 566 -10.53 6.60 2.37
C ASN A 566 -9.17 7.19 2.80
N ASP A 567 -8.81 8.38 2.33
CA ASP A 567 -7.56 9.09 2.61
C ASP A 567 -7.72 10.32 3.52
N LYS A 568 -8.96 10.76 3.80
CA LYS A 568 -9.24 11.94 4.64
C LYS A 568 -10.56 11.85 5.36
N ASP A 569 -10.57 12.25 6.61
CA ASP A 569 -11.69 12.22 7.53
C ASP A 569 -12.52 13.50 7.57
N GLY A 570 -12.32 14.38 6.62
CA GLY A 570 -12.90 15.73 6.67
C GLY A 570 -14.19 15.90 5.89
N ASP A 571 -14.42 15.08 4.88
CA ASP A 571 -15.38 15.34 3.82
C ASP A 571 -16.73 14.66 4.12
N TYR A 572 -17.50 15.20 5.08
CA TYR A 572 -18.81 14.67 5.47
C TYR A 572 -19.81 15.76 5.85
N VAL A 573 -21.08 15.39 5.97
CA VAL A 573 -22.16 16.28 6.43
C VAL A 573 -22.17 16.32 7.96
N ALA A 574 -22.01 17.49 8.57
CA ALA A 574 -22.00 17.62 10.03
C ALA A 574 -23.31 17.16 10.68
N LYS A 575 -24.44 17.54 10.09
CA LYS A 575 -25.78 17.13 10.52
C LYS A 575 -26.70 16.97 9.33
N GLY A 576 -27.44 15.88 9.26
CA GLY A 576 -28.35 15.61 8.16
C GLY A 576 -29.52 14.73 8.56
N GLN A 577 -30.42 14.51 7.59
CA GLN A 577 -31.63 13.71 7.72
C GLN A 577 -31.68 12.65 6.64
N LEU A 578 -31.76 11.38 7.03
CA LEU A 578 -32.07 10.31 6.10
C LEU A 578 -33.55 10.33 5.76
N GLU A 579 -33.88 10.32 4.48
CA GLU A 579 -35.25 10.40 3.97
C GLU A 579 -35.47 9.32 2.90
N ALA A 580 -36.70 8.86 2.78
CA ALA A 580 -37.12 7.93 1.74
C ALA A 580 -38.39 8.40 1.02
N THR A 581 -38.56 7.89 -0.20
CA THR A 581 -39.73 8.16 -1.02
C THR A 581 -40.21 6.90 -1.76
N GLN A 582 -41.49 6.83 -2.08
CA GLN A 582 -42.10 5.82 -2.95
C GLN A 582 -42.46 6.40 -4.34
N ASP A 583 -42.65 7.70 -4.43
CA ASP A 583 -43.19 8.39 -5.60
C ASP A 583 -42.27 9.45 -6.23
N MET A 584 -41.06 9.61 -5.68
CA MET A 584 -40.07 10.63 -6.03
C MET A 584 -40.50 12.08 -5.79
N LYS A 585 -41.71 12.27 -5.19
CA LYS A 585 -42.28 13.60 -4.91
C LYS A 585 -42.33 13.86 -3.41
N THR A 586 -42.82 12.91 -2.65
CA THR A 586 -43.00 13.01 -1.20
C THR A 586 -41.89 12.29 -0.49
N TRP A 587 -41.05 13.03 0.24
CA TRP A 587 -39.94 12.51 1.03
C TRP A 587 -40.31 12.47 2.51
N LYS A 588 -40.12 11.33 3.15
CA LYS A 588 -40.41 11.11 4.57
C LYS A 588 -39.13 10.76 5.33
N PRO A 589 -38.90 11.34 6.52
CA PRO A 589 -37.78 10.95 7.37
C PRO A 589 -37.78 9.46 7.70
N LEU A 590 -36.59 8.86 7.65
CA LEU A 590 -36.30 7.53 8.16
C LEU A 590 -35.54 7.68 9.50
N GLY A 591 -36.25 7.93 10.59
CA GLY A 591 -35.65 8.14 11.91
C GLY A 591 -35.27 9.59 12.22
N PRO A 592 -34.52 9.84 13.31
CA PRO A 592 -34.11 11.18 13.74
C PRO A 592 -33.01 11.77 12.85
N GLU A 593 -32.75 13.07 13.03
CA GLU A 593 -31.55 13.72 12.49
C GLU A 593 -30.30 13.07 13.06
N THR A 594 -29.28 12.96 12.23
CA THR A 594 -28.03 12.27 12.58
C THR A 594 -26.81 13.17 12.32
N SER A 595 -25.72 12.87 13.01
CA SER A 595 -24.43 13.55 12.88
C SER A 595 -23.30 12.54 12.74
N GLY A 596 -22.20 12.94 12.11
CA GLY A 596 -21.01 12.12 11.96
C GLY A 596 -20.90 11.42 10.62
N MET A 597 -19.79 10.74 10.42
CA MET A 597 -19.44 10.11 9.13
C MET A 597 -20.22 8.84 8.80
N GLN A 598 -20.74 8.17 9.80
CA GLN A 598 -21.51 6.94 9.61
C GLN A 598 -22.93 7.14 10.12
N VAL A 599 -23.87 6.98 9.22
CA VAL A 599 -25.29 7.05 9.52
C VAL A 599 -25.90 5.68 9.24
N ALA A 600 -26.58 5.11 10.23
CA ALA A 600 -27.27 3.85 10.10
C ALA A 600 -28.72 3.98 10.55
N TRP A 601 -29.64 3.41 9.77
CA TRP A 601 -31.03 3.27 10.10
C TRP A 601 -31.47 1.82 9.92
N GLN A 602 -32.29 1.32 10.82
CA GLN A 602 -32.85 -0.03 10.77
C GLN A 602 -34.31 -0.03 11.21
N ALA A 603 -35.14 -0.74 10.47
CA ALA A 603 -36.53 -0.96 10.82
C ALA A 603 -36.80 -2.39 11.31
N PRO A 604 -37.75 -2.61 12.22
CA PRO A 604 -38.16 -3.94 12.67
C PRO A 604 -38.79 -4.78 11.55
N LYS A 605 -39.45 -4.12 10.58
CA LYS A 605 -40.02 -4.72 9.37
C LYS A 605 -39.59 -3.93 8.14
N PRO A 606 -39.46 -4.59 6.97
CA PRO A 606 -39.15 -3.88 5.73
C PRO A 606 -40.16 -2.77 5.41
N VAL A 607 -39.66 -1.64 4.95
CA VAL A 607 -40.43 -0.49 4.48
C VAL A 607 -40.31 -0.43 2.95
N SER A 608 -41.41 -0.21 2.25
CA SER A 608 -41.39 -0.06 0.80
C SER A 608 -40.80 1.30 0.41
N VAL A 609 -39.72 1.30 -0.37
CA VAL A 609 -38.95 2.49 -0.72
C VAL A 609 -38.55 2.42 -2.18
N ARG A 610 -38.76 3.48 -2.97
CA ARG A 610 -38.21 3.63 -4.32
C ARG A 610 -36.85 4.31 -4.32
N ALA A 611 -36.69 5.34 -3.48
CA ALA A 611 -35.44 6.03 -3.35
C ALA A 611 -35.15 6.43 -1.90
N VAL A 612 -33.87 6.54 -1.57
CA VAL A 612 -33.39 7.09 -0.31
C VAL A 612 -32.46 8.25 -0.59
N ARG A 613 -32.39 9.23 0.33
CA ARG A 613 -31.42 10.33 0.28
C ARG A 613 -30.99 10.75 1.68
N TYR A 614 -29.80 11.30 1.78
CA TYR A 614 -29.34 11.99 2.96
C TYR A 614 -29.32 13.50 2.69
N ARG A 615 -30.19 14.24 3.39
CA ARG A 615 -30.35 15.69 3.19
C ARG A 615 -29.50 16.46 4.21
N VAL A 616 -28.73 17.41 3.73
CA VAL A 616 -27.88 18.30 4.53
C VAL A 616 -28.74 19.25 5.34
N ILE A 617 -28.60 19.24 6.66
CA ILE A 617 -29.19 20.23 7.57
C ILE A 617 -28.08 21.23 7.92
N GLU A 618 -26.94 20.75 8.35
CA GLU A 618 -25.78 21.56 8.69
C GLU A 618 -24.54 21.01 7.94
N PRO A 619 -23.97 21.80 7.02
CA PRO A 619 -22.74 21.42 6.35
C PRO A 619 -21.55 21.51 7.32
N LYS A 620 -20.55 20.63 7.16
CA LYS A 620 -19.31 20.72 7.91
C LYS A 620 -18.49 21.92 7.45
N LYS A 621 -17.84 22.55 8.40
CA LYS A 621 -16.83 23.59 8.18
C LYS A 621 -15.52 23.22 8.83
N THR A 622 -14.43 23.72 8.28
CA THR A 622 -13.10 23.64 8.89
C THR A 622 -13.00 24.60 10.08
N ASP A 623 -11.99 24.45 10.92
CA ASP A 623 -11.76 25.32 12.08
C ASP A 623 -11.65 26.81 11.73
N ASN A 624 -11.24 27.14 10.50
CA ASN A 624 -11.19 28.52 9.98
C ASN A 624 -12.47 28.93 9.22
N GLY A 625 -13.57 28.19 9.36
CA GLY A 625 -14.89 28.50 8.84
C GLY A 625 -15.12 28.22 7.35
N ARG A 626 -14.16 27.63 6.63
CA ARG A 626 -14.35 27.24 5.22
C ARG A 626 -15.29 26.04 5.13
N GLY A 627 -16.13 26.02 4.10
CA GLY A 627 -16.95 24.85 3.77
C GLY A 627 -16.09 23.62 3.42
N VAL A 628 -16.67 22.45 3.63
CA VAL A 628 -16.05 21.15 3.31
C VAL A 628 -16.91 20.46 2.25
N TRP A 629 -16.29 19.70 1.36
CA TRP A 629 -17.00 18.84 0.41
C TRP A 629 -17.67 17.69 1.15
N THR A 630 -18.61 17.01 0.51
CA THR A 630 -19.16 15.73 0.97
C THR A 630 -18.61 14.61 0.10
N ALA A 631 -18.09 13.56 0.73
CA ALA A 631 -17.60 12.38 0.05
C ALA A 631 -18.21 11.11 0.67
#